data_da834e5324c63a257009ccdcaecf2d45
#
_entry.id   da834e5324c63a257009ccdcaecf2d45
#
_cell.length_a   1.000
_cell.length_b   1.000
_cell.length_c   1.000
_cell.angle_alpha   90.00
_cell.angle_beta   90.00
_cell.angle_gamma   90.00
#
_symmetry.space_group_name_H-M   'P 1'
#
loop_
_entity.id
_entity.type
_entity.pdbx_description
1 polymer ?
#
loop_
_entity_poly.entity_id
_entity_poly.type
_entity_poly.pdbx_seq_one_letter_code
_entity_poly.pdbx_strand_id
1 'polypeptide(L)'
;PQTKGVSIAIVHAKVENNDQWVVNIINENKTPIETVLVVSKGYGTINEKPVKTSTLRRSFDKIPAGGTQQIEPIMEEVFALTNEYWLSFYVKEKLFDKKFIFTAGSISKKFLVNIPILNEQGILHP
;
A
#
# COMPACT_ATOMS: atom_id res chain seq x y z
N PRO A 1 -2.86 16.93 8.74
CA PRO A 1 -4.04 16.31 9.34
C PRO A 1 -4.14 14.84 8.98
N GLN A 2 -4.67 14.06 9.90
CA GLN A 2 -4.96 12.66 9.64
C GLN A 2 -6.30 12.56 8.92
N THR A 3 -6.40 11.55 8.06
CA THR A 3 -7.62 11.26 7.35
C THR A 3 -8.04 9.82 7.62
N LYS A 4 -9.35 9.59 7.61
CA LYS A 4 -9.92 8.24 7.70
C LYS A 4 -10.43 7.84 6.32
N GLY A 5 -10.57 6.55 6.10
CA GLY A 5 -11.18 6.03 4.87
C GLY A 5 -10.21 5.88 3.70
N VAL A 6 -8.95 6.28 3.87
CA VAL A 6 -7.91 6.01 2.86
C VAL A 6 -6.92 5.03 3.46
N SER A 7 -6.71 3.92 2.79
CA SER A 7 -5.85 2.85 3.28
C SER A 7 -4.95 2.33 2.17
N ILE A 8 -3.94 1.58 2.58
CA ILE A 8 -3.08 0.84 1.65
C ILE A 8 -3.29 -0.64 1.91
N ALA A 9 -3.50 -1.39 0.86
CA ALA A 9 -3.66 -2.84 0.94
C ALA A 9 -2.68 -3.53 0.00
N ILE A 10 -2.14 -4.66 0.44
CA ILE A 10 -1.32 -5.51 -0.40
C ILE A 10 -2.18 -6.71 -0.76
N VAL A 11 -2.69 -6.71 -1.97
CA VAL A 11 -3.67 -7.69 -2.45
C VAL A 11 -2.96 -8.94 -2.94
N HIS A 12 -3.41 -10.08 -2.47
CA HIS A 12 -2.88 -11.37 -2.87
C HIS A 12 -3.77 -12.01 -3.93
N ALA A 13 -3.17 -12.53 -4.98
CA ALA A 13 -3.86 -13.28 -6.02
C ALA A 13 -3.00 -14.46 -6.42
N LYS A 14 -3.64 -15.50 -6.93
CA LYS A 14 -2.93 -16.67 -7.45
C LYS A 14 -3.15 -16.71 -8.96
N VAL A 15 -2.07 -16.60 -9.72
CA VAL A 15 -2.11 -16.61 -11.17
C VAL A 15 -1.23 -17.76 -11.66
N GLU A 16 -1.82 -18.71 -12.37
CA GLU A 16 -1.10 -19.89 -12.87
C GLU A 16 -0.30 -20.62 -11.77
N ASN A 17 -0.92 -20.79 -10.62
CA ASN A 17 -0.32 -21.42 -9.43
C ASN A 17 0.82 -20.61 -8.78
N ASN A 18 1.03 -19.38 -9.22
CA ASN A 18 2.02 -18.50 -8.61
C ASN A 18 1.33 -17.43 -7.78
N ASP A 19 1.89 -17.14 -6.61
CA ASP A 19 1.40 -16.06 -5.77
C ASP A 19 1.83 -14.73 -6.35
N GLN A 20 0.88 -13.79 -6.42
CA GLN A 20 1.16 -12.41 -6.80
C GLN A 20 0.65 -11.49 -5.72
N TRP A 21 1.39 -10.42 -5.46
CA TRP A 21 1.06 -9.43 -4.46
C TRP A 21 1.14 -8.05 -5.09
N VAL A 22 0.06 -7.29 -4.99
CA VAL A 22 -0.03 -5.97 -5.61
C VAL A 22 -0.49 -4.94 -4.59
N VAL A 23 0.26 -3.86 -4.48
CA VAL A 23 -0.06 -2.78 -3.54
C VAL A 23 -1.07 -1.85 -4.17
N ASN A 24 -2.13 -1.55 -3.41
CA ASN A 24 -3.24 -0.70 -3.84
C ASN A 24 -3.56 0.38 -2.82
N ILE A 25 -3.98 1.54 -3.31
CA ILE A 25 -4.60 2.57 -2.49
C ILE A 25 -6.11 2.33 -2.54
N ILE A 26 -6.75 2.35 -1.39
CA ILE A 26 -8.18 2.15 -1.26
C ILE A 26 -8.80 3.44 -0.72
N ASN A 27 -9.72 4.04 -1.49
CA ASN A 27 -10.42 5.24 -1.06
C ASN A 27 -11.89 4.91 -0.78
N GLU A 28 -12.22 4.68 0.49
CA GLU A 28 -13.57 4.37 0.92
C GLU A 28 -14.41 5.63 1.21
N ASN A 29 -13.83 6.80 1.06
CA ASN A 29 -14.54 8.05 1.32
C ASN A 29 -15.53 8.37 0.22
N LYS A 30 -16.47 9.27 0.53
CA LYS A 30 -17.49 9.73 -0.41
C LYS A 30 -16.99 10.86 -1.31
N THR A 31 -15.73 11.26 -1.15
CA THR A 31 -15.09 12.28 -1.97
C THR A 31 -13.84 11.72 -2.63
N PRO A 32 -13.49 12.19 -3.82
CA PRO A 32 -12.24 11.78 -4.45
C PRO A 32 -11.04 12.35 -3.71
N ILE A 33 -9.90 11.70 -3.86
CA ILE A 33 -8.61 12.26 -3.46
C ILE A 33 -7.85 12.63 -4.73
N GLU A 34 -7.12 13.74 -4.67
CA GLU A 34 -6.50 14.32 -5.86
C GLU A 34 -5.04 14.63 -5.63
N THR A 35 -4.29 14.75 -6.73
CA THR A 35 -2.85 15.03 -6.69
C THR A 35 -2.16 14.10 -5.71
N VAL A 36 -2.29 12.81 -5.97
CA VAL A 36 -1.84 11.75 -5.06
C VAL A 36 -0.37 11.46 -5.32
N LEU A 37 0.45 11.49 -4.27
CA LEU A 37 1.85 11.13 -4.33
C LEU A 37 2.12 9.97 -3.37
N VAL A 38 2.80 8.95 -3.85
CA VAL A 38 3.23 7.81 -3.05
C VAL A 38 4.74 7.71 -3.10
N VAL A 39 5.35 7.59 -1.92
CA VAL A 39 6.78 7.34 -1.79
C VAL A 39 6.93 6.06 -0.99
N SER A 40 7.62 5.07 -1.55
CA SER A 40 7.78 3.78 -0.86
C SER A 40 9.23 3.36 -0.78
N LYS A 41 9.55 2.62 0.26
CA LYS A 41 10.87 2.02 0.46
C LYS A 41 10.76 0.83 1.41
N GLY A 42 11.71 -0.10 1.28
CA GLY A 42 11.85 -1.21 2.22
C GLY A 42 13.18 -1.09 2.94
N TYR A 43 13.25 -1.52 4.19
CA TYR A 43 14.47 -1.48 4.99
C TYR A 43 14.42 -2.52 6.10
N GLY A 44 15.59 -2.88 6.61
CA GLY A 44 15.70 -3.84 7.68
C GLY A 44 17.07 -4.46 7.75
N THR A 45 17.13 -5.66 8.33
CA THR A 45 18.38 -6.39 8.51
C THR A 45 18.20 -7.81 8.00
N ILE A 46 19.10 -8.25 7.13
CA ILE A 46 19.12 -9.63 6.62
C ILE A 46 20.53 -10.16 6.87
N ASN A 47 20.63 -11.33 7.53
CA ASN A 47 21.91 -11.94 7.89
C ASN A 47 22.81 -10.95 8.64
N GLU A 48 22.25 -10.22 9.59
CA GLU A 48 22.93 -9.25 10.46
C GLU A 48 23.48 -8.02 9.71
N LYS A 49 23.09 -7.85 8.45
CA LYS A 49 23.50 -6.69 7.66
C LYS A 49 22.30 -5.80 7.36
N PRO A 50 22.46 -4.46 7.46
CA PRO A 50 21.38 -3.56 7.08
C PRO A 50 21.14 -3.64 5.57
N VAL A 51 19.87 -3.66 5.18
CA VAL A 51 19.44 -3.73 3.79
C VAL A 51 18.41 -2.64 3.56
N LYS A 52 18.45 -2.04 2.38
CA LYS A 52 17.54 -0.99 1.99
C LYS A 52 17.23 -1.10 0.50
N THR A 53 15.95 -1.03 0.15
CA THR A 53 15.55 -1.01 -1.26
C THR A 53 15.74 0.39 -1.83
N SER A 54 15.65 0.51 -3.15
CA SER A 54 15.54 1.82 -3.79
C SER A 54 14.19 2.45 -3.39
N THR A 55 14.14 3.78 -3.44
CA THR A 55 12.91 4.52 -3.18
C THR A 55 12.11 4.64 -4.45
N LEU A 56 10.82 4.28 -4.40
CA LEU A 56 9.90 4.42 -5.51
C LEU A 56 9.02 5.65 -5.28
N ARG A 57 8.81 6.45 -6.32
CA ARG A 57 7.88 7.57 -6.30
C ARG A 57 6.88 7.42 -7.43
N ARG A 58 5.59 7.49 -7.10
CA ARG A 58 4.50 7.42 -8.07
C ARG A 58 3.50 8.52 -7.80
N SER A 59 2.92 9.07 -8.85
CA SER A 59 1.88 10.07 -8.70
C SER A 59 0.66 9.71 -9.55
N PHE A 60 -0.52 10.09 -9.07
CA PHE A 60 -1.78 9.86 -9.74
C PHE A 60 -2.62 11.12 -9.62
N ASP A 61 -3.31 11.49 -10.71
CA ASP A 61 -4.10 12.71 -10.71
C ASP A 61 -5.27 12.64 -9.74
N LYS A 62 -5.96 11.50 -9.71
CA LYS A 62 -7.19 11.37 -8.94
C LYS A 62 -7.53 9.91 -8.69
N ILE A 63 -8.02 9.63 -7.48
CA ILE A 63 -8.64 8.36 -7.15
C ILE A 63 -10.08 8.68 -6.74
N PRO A 64 -11.07 8.18 -7.50
CA PRO A 64 -12.47 8.56 -7.21
C PRO A 64 -12.96 8.07 -5.86
N ALA A 65 -14.07 8.65 -5.42
CA ALA A 65 -14.77 8.17 -4.23
C ALA A 65 -15.15 6.70 -4.43
N GLY A 66 -14.87 5.86 -3.44
CA GLY A 66 -15.11 4.43 -3.55
C GLY A 66 -14.24 3.73 -4.58
N GLY A 67 -13.11 4.34 -4.96
CA GLY A 67 -12.21 3.80 -5.95
C GLY A 67 -10.90 3.27 -5.37
N THR A 68 -10.14 2.64 -6.25
CA THR A 68 -8.84 2.06 -5.89
C THR A 68 -7.81 2.40 -6.96
N GLN A 69 -6.54 2.32 -6.58
CA GLN A 69 -5.44 2.56 -7.52
C GLN A 69 -4.29 1.61 -7.22
N GLN A 70 -3.87 0.85 -8.22
CA GLN A 70 -2.67 0.02 -8.09
C GLN A 70 -1.43 0.92 -8.05
N ILE A 71 -0.52 0.60 -7.14
CA ILE A 71 0.76 1.29 -7.04
C ILE A 71 1.85 0.48 -7.74
N GLU A 72 2.06 -0.77 -7.31
CA GLU A 72 3.15 -1.62 -7.79
C GLU A 72 2.91 -3.07 -7.39
N PRO A 73 3.43 -4.01 -8.17
CA PRO A 73 3.60 -5.37 -7.66
C PRO A 73 4.74 -5.38 -6.64
N ILE A 74 4.69 -6.31 -5.71
CA ILE A 74 5.73 -6.43 -4.68
C ILE A 74 6.17 -7.90 -4.61
N MET A 75 7.48 -8.11 -4.56
CA MET A 75 8.06 -9.45 -4.58
C MET A 75 8.26 -9.99 -3.17
N GLU A 76 8.14 -11.30 -3.01
CA GLU A 76 8.25 -11.92 -1.69
C GLU A 76 9.60 -11.72 -1.01
N GLU A 77 10.66 -11.46 -1.77
CA GLU A 77 11.99 -11.20 -1.22
C GLU A 77 12.00 -10.02 -0.25
N VAL A 78 11.11 -9.05 -0.43
CA VAL A 78 11.07 -7.86 0.44
C VAL A 78 10.16 -8.05 1.66
N PHE A 79 9.50 -9.19 1.80
CA PHE A 79 8.61 -9.42 2.94
C PHE A 79 9.36 -9.58 4.26
N ALA A 80 10.65 -9.92 4.21
CA ALA A 80 11.52 -9.96 5.38
C ALA A 80 11.94 -8.57 5.85
N LEU A 81 11.61 -7.55 5.08
CA LEU A 81 11.91 -6.15 5.39
C LEU A 81 10.66 -5.45 5.91
N THR A 82 10.86 -4.31 6.54
CA THR A 82 9.78 -3.37 6.82
C THR A 82 9.54 -2.56 5.55
N ASN A 83 8.31 -2.51 5.09
CA ASN A 83 7.93 -1.80 3.87
C ASN A 83 7.09 -0.59 4.25
N GLU A 84 7.52 0.59 3.82
CA GLU A 84 6.91 1.85 4.19
C GLU A 84 6.33 2.54 2.96
N TYR A 85 5.10 3.04 3.10
CA TYR A 85 4.42 3.80 2.05
C TYR A 85 3.98 5.13 2.66
N TRP A 86 4.53 6.21 2.16
CA TRP A 86 4.09 7.55 2.53
C TRP A 86 3.17 8.06 1.45
N LEU A 87 1.93 8.37 1.84
CA LEU A 87 0.90 8.83 0.93
C LEU A 87 0.54 10.28 1.26
N SER A 88 0.55 11.15 0.24
CA SER A 88 0.03 12.51 0.38
C SER A 88 -0.96 12.80 -0.72
N PHE A 89 -2.00 13.55 -0.39
CA PHE A 89 -3.08 13.84 -1.34
C PHE A 89 -3.91 15.02 -0.87
N TYR A 90 -4.68 15.57 -1.80
CA TYR A 90 -5.61 16.66 -1.51
C TYR A 90 -7.05 16.15 -1.49
N VAL A 91 -7.82 16.67 -0.55
CA VAL A 91 -9.28 16.57 -0.54
C VAL A 91 -9.80 17.99 -0.49
N LYS A 92 -10.47 18.45 -1.56
CA LYS A 92 -11.03 19.81 -1.63
C LYS A 92 -10.02 20.86 -1.20
N GLU A 93 -8.86 20.89 -1.83
CA GLU A 93 -7.81 21.88 -1.60
C GLU A 93 -7.09 21.75 -0.24
N LYS A 94 -7.45 20.76 0.58
CA LYS A 94 -6.76 20.52 1.85
C LYS A 94 -5.81 19.34 1.70
N LEU A 95 -4.56 19.53 2.14
CA LEU A 95 -3.53 18.52 2.05
C LEU A 95 -3.58 17.57 3.23
N PHE A 96 -3.54 16.28 2.94
CA PHE A 96 -3.43 15.21 3.94
C PHE A 96 -2.22 14.36 3.63
N ASP A 97 -1.61 13.82 4.67
CA ASP A 97 -0.57 12.81 4.49
C ASP A 97 -0.70 11.72 5.54
N LYS A 98 -0.16 10.56 5.22
CA LYS A 98 -0.19 9.42 6.12
C LYS A 98 0.91 8.45 5.73
N LYS A 99 1.56 7.90 6.76
CA LYS A 99 2.59 6.88 6.57
C LYS A 99 1.99 5.53 6.94
N PHE A 100 2.16 4.55 6.05
CA PHE A 100 1.70 3.19 6.24
C PHE A 100 2.92 2.29 6.36
N ILE A 101 3.01 1.54 7.45
CA ILE A 101 4.18 0.69 7.70
C ILE A 101 3.74 -0.76 7.80
N PHE A 102 4.25 -1.59 6.89
CA PHE A 102 4.08 -3.03 6.93
C PHE A 102 5.36 -3.61 7.52
N THR A 103 5.30 -4.00 8.80
CA THR A 103 6.49 -4.50 9.49
C THR A 103 6.97 -5.82 8.90
N ALA A 104 8.25 -6.11 9.11
CA ALA A 104 8.84 -7.35 8.62
C ALA A 104 8.02 -8.57 9.08
N GLY A 105 7.71 -9.46 8.15
CA GLY A 105 6.92 -10.66 8.43
C GLY A 105 5.42 -10.46 8.48
N SER A 106 4.90 -9.23 8.36
CA SER A 106 3.45 -8.98 8.42
C SER A 106 2.75 -9.30 7.10
N ILE A 107 3.47 -9.33 5.99
CA ILE A 107 2.91 -9.68 4.70
C ILE A 107 3.01 -11.19 4.55
N SER A 108 1.91 -11.89 4.85
CA SER A 108 1.90 -13.34 4.87
C SER A 108 0.48 -13.84 4.63
N LYS A 109 0.36 -15.00 3.98
CA LYS A 109 -0.94 -15.63 3.78
C LYS A 109 -1.65 -15.95 5.10
N LYS A 110 -0.93 -15.99 6.21
CA LYS A 110 -1.52 -16.23 7.54
C LYS A 110 -2.42 -15.08 7.99
N PHE A 111 -2.25 -13.90 7.43
CA PHE A 111 -2.92 -12.68 7.90
C PHE A 111 -3.86 -12.09 6.86
N LEU A 112 -4.24 -12.86 5.85
CA LEU A 112 -5.13 -12.38 4.80
C LEU A 112 -6.50 -12.01 5.36
N VAL A 113 -7.00 -10.85 4.95
CA VAL A 113 -8.34 -10.38 5.26
C VAL A 113 -9.02 -9.93 3.96
N ASN A 114 -10.33 -9.77 3.99
CA ASN A 114 -11.05 -9.23 2.84
C ASN A 114 -10.74 -7.74 2.68
N ILE A 115 -10.33 -7.34 1.48
CA ILE A 115 -10.01 -5.94 1.19
C ILE A 115 -11.27 -5.24 0.69
N PRO A 116 -11.66 -4.10 1.31
CA PRO A 116 -12.83 -3.35 0.87
C PRO A 116 -12.76 -2.94 -0.60
N ILE A 117 -13.92 -2.78 -1.22
CA ILE A 117 -14.10 -2.38 -2.62
C ILE A 117 -13.66 -3.47 -3.59
N LEU A 118 -12.42 -3.94 -3.47
CA LEU A 118 -11.89 -4.99 -4.35
C LEU A 118 -12.47 -6.36 -4.04
N ASN A 119 -12.87 -6.61 -2.81
CA ASN A 119 -13.37 -7.91 -2.35
C ASN A 119 -12.41 -9.06 -2.66
N GLU A 120 -11.12 -8.79 -2.56
CA GLU A 120 -10.05 -9.76 -2.72
C GLU A 120 -9.33 -9.90 -1.38
N GLN A 121 -8.56 -10.97 -1.23
CA GLN A 121 -7.80 -11.21 -0.01
C GLN A 121 -6.50 -10.42 -0.02
N GLY A 122 -6.10 -9.89 1.12
CA GLY A 122 -4.87 -9.12 1.21
C GLY A 122 -4.52 -8.73 2.64
N ILE A 123 -3.47 -7.94 2.74
CA ILE A 123 -3.01 -7.34 4.01
C ILE A 123 -3.43 -5.88 3.99
N LEU A 124 -4.24 -5.48 4.95
CA LEU A 124 -4.79 -4.12 5.00
C LEU A 124 -4.11 -3.31 6.09
N HIS A 125 -3.70 -2.10 5.71
CA HIS A 125 -3.27 -1.08 6.66
C HIS A 125 -4.26 0.09 6.56
N PRO A 126 -5.17 0.23 7.53
CA PRO A 126 -6.18 1.29 7.49
C PRO A 126 -5.60 2.67 7.74
#